data_df8b7b63cf8a1859ed044b7ea470bb77
#
_entry.id   df8b7b63cf8a1859ed044b7ea470bb77
#
_cell.length_a   1.000
_cell.length_b   1.000
_cell.length_c   1.000
_cell.angle_alpha   90.00
_cell.angle_beta   90.00
_cell.angle_gamma   90.00
#
_symmetry.space_group_name_H-M   'P 1'
#
loop_
_entity.id
_entity.type
_entity.pdbx_description
1 polymer ?
#
loop_
_entity_poly.entity_id
_entity_poly.type
_entity_poly.pdbx_seq_one_letter_code
_entity_poly.pdbx_strand_id
1 'polypeptide(L)'
;MEICRHHDRPFLARGSGTGLAGGAVPVGDPVIIATAKMNQIIEVDLENRIAWVEPGVLNLDLTKELTPRGFHFAPDPSSQQVCSIGGNVANNSGGPHCLAYGVTSAHVAAIEVVLPDGS
;
A
#
# COMPACT_ATOMS: atom_id res chain seq x y z
N MET A 1 4.13 13.19 11.61
CA MET A 1 5.24 12.49 12.30
C MET A 1 6.01 13.45 13.19
N GLU A 2 6.38 14.64 12.72
CA GLU A 2 7.09 15.66 13.52
C GLU A 2 6.40 15.99 14.86
N ILE A 3 5.08 16.15 14.86
CA ILE A 3 4.31 16.39 16.08
C ILE A 3 4.47 15.24 17.08
N CYS A 4 4.39 13.99 16.61
CA CYS A 4 4.56 12.82 17.48
C CYS A 4 5.97 12.80 18.09
N ARG A 5 6.98 13.09 17.27
CA ARG A 5 8.37 13.19 17.72
C ARG A 5 8.57 14.31 18.73
N HIS A 6 8.00 15.49 18.46
CA HIS A 6 8.10 16.64 19.38
C HIS A 6 7.50 16.35 20.77
N HIS A 7 6.46 15.54 20.82
CA HIS A 7 5.77 15.17 22.04
C HIS A 7 6.15 13.79 22.60
N ASP A 8 7.21 13.17 22.05
CA ASP A 8 7.66 11.81 22.42
C ASP A 8 6.52 10.77 22.41
N ARG A 9 5.65 10.87 21.41
CA ARG A 9 4.51 9.95 21.25
C ARG A 9 4.82 8.93 20.18
N PRO A 10 4.68 7.61 20.48
CA PRO A 10 4.79 6.59 19.45
C PRO A 10 3.71 6.76 18.39
N PHE A 11 3.99 6.37 17.18
CA PHE A 11 3.00 6.37 16.10
C PHE A 11 3.06 5.06 15.32
N LEU A 12 1.94 4.76 14.66
CA LEU A 12 1.76 3.58 13.83
C LEU A 12 1.10 3.97 12.50
N ALA A 13 1.79 3.75 11.38
CA ALA A 13 1.17 3.87 10.07
C ALA A 13 0.25 2.65 9.82
N ARG A 14 -1.00 2.89 9.43
CA ARG A 14 -1.99 1.84 9.22
C ARG A 14 -2.68 2.02 7.87
N GLY A 15 -2.57 1.00 7.01
CA GLY A 15 -3.39 0.85 5.81
C GLY A 15 -4.78 0.31 6.12
N SER A 16 -5.26 -0.66 5.33
CA SER A 16 -6.59 -1.29 5.53
C SER A 16 -6.65 -2.26 6.71
N GLY A 17 -5.52 -2.66 7.28
CA GLY A 17 -5.47 -3.55 8.44
C GLY A 17 -5.79 -5.02 8.14
N THR A 18 -5.71 -5.45 6.88
CA THR A 18 -6.00 -6.83 6.44
C THR A 18 -4.84 -7.80 6.64
N GLY A 19 -3.64 -7.29 6.91
CA GLY A 19 -2.44 -8.12 7.12
C GLY A 19 -2.51 -8.94 8.40
N LEU A 20 -2.00 -10.18 8.35
CA LEU A 20 -2.00 -11.12 9.48
C LEU A 20 -0.70 -11.07 10.30
N ALA A 21 0.30 -10.29 9.87
CA ALA A 21 1.60 -10.18 10.55
C ALA A 21 1.58 -9.34 11.83
N GLY A 22 0.45 -8.72 12.17
CA GLY A 22 0.31 -7.91 13.40
C GLY A 22 0.80 -6.47 13.29
N GLY A 23 1.38 -6.04 12.15
CA GLY A 23 1.94 -4.69 11.98
C GLY A 23 0.91 -3.56 12.09
N ALA A 24 -0.39 -3.85 11.97
CA ALA A 24 -1.46 -2.87 12.12
C ALA A 24 -2.05 -2.81 13.54
N VAL A 25 -1.51 -3.63 14.48
CA VAL A 25 -2.00 -3.71 15.86
C VAL A 25 -1.30 -2.65 16.70
N PRO A 26 -2.04 -1.71 17.31
CA PRO A 26 -1.44 -0.70 18.16
C PRO A 26 -0.94 -1.33 19.47
N VAL A 27 0.33 -1.08 19.81
CA VAL A 27 0.95 -1.49 21.07
C VAL A 27 1.49 -0.24 21.77
N GLY A 28 1.24 -0.08 23.05
CA GLY A 28 1.76 1.04 23.84
C GLY A 28 1.07 2.39 23.56
N ASP A 29 -0.18 2.40 23.17
CA ASP A 29 -1.00 3.59 22.92
C ASP A 29 -0.40 4.58 21.88
N PRO A 30 -0.11 4.13 20.66
CA PRO A 30 0.44 4.98 19.61
C PRO A 30 -0.63 5.86 18.97
N VAL A 31 -0.20 6.99 18.41
CA VAL A 31 -1.01 7.75 17.45
C VAL A 31 -1.12 6.95 16.14
N ILE A 32 -2.34 6.63 15.71
CA ILE A 32 -2.55 5.90 14.45
C ILE A 32 -2.63 6.89 13.28
N ILE A 33 -1.74 6.74 12.32
CA ILE A 33 -1.73 7.49 11.07
C ILE A 33 -2.39 6.60 10.01
N ALA A 34 -3.69 6.81 9.78
CA ALA A 34 -4.44 6.03 8.80
C ALA A 34 -4.25 6.58 7.39
N THR A 35 -3.79 5.74 6.45
CA THR A 35 -3.55 6.13 5.05
C THR A 35 -4.77 6.00 4.16
N ALA A 36 -5.93 5.58 4.68
CA ALA A 36 -7.13 5.28 3.89
C ALA A 36 -7.66 6.47 3.05
N LYS A 37 -7.35 7.70 3.45
CA LYS A 37 -7.74 8.91 2.69
C LYS A 37 -6.71 9.31 1.63
N MET A 38 -5.53 8.72 1.62
CA MET A 38 -4.51 8.86 0.59
C MET A 38 -4.80 7.80 -0.48
N ASN A 39 -5.82 8.02 -1.29
CA ASN A 39 -6.39 7.00 -2.19
C ASN A 39 -6.49 7.44 -3.66
N GLN A 40 -5.65 8.39 -4.07
CA GLN A 40 -5.62 8.85 -5.45
C GLN A 40 -4.71 7.97 -6.31
N ILE A 41 -5.18 7.65 -7.52
CA ILE A 41 -4.34 7.19 -8.61
C ILE A 41 -3.82 8.46 -9.29
N ILE A 42 -2.56 8.79 -9.05
CA ILE A 42 -1.97 10.08 -9.42
C ILE A 42 -1.72 10.14 -10.91
N GLU A 43 -1.14 9.07 -11.47
CA GLU A 43 -0.78 8.98 -12.88
C GLU A 43 -0.78 7.53 -13.35
N VAL A 44 -1.14 7.30 -14.61
CA VAL A 44 -1.04 6.01 -15.29
C VAL A 44 -0.28 6.20 -16.59
N ASP A 45 0.96 5.76 -16.62
CA ASP A 45 1.84 5.72 -17.78
C ASP A 45 1.75 4.32 -18.43
N LEU A 46 0.93 4.22 -19.46
CA LEU A 46 0.71 2.95 -20.17
C LEU A 46 1.91 2.54 -21.03
N GLU A 47 2.68 3.50 -21.53
CA GLU A 47 3.85 3.25 -22.36
C GLU A 47 4.94 2.54 -21.57
N ASN A 48 5.20 3.03 -20.36
CA ASN A 48 6.18 2.45 -19.44
C ASN A 48 5.57 1.39 -18.50
N ARG A 49 4.25 1.18 -18.55
CA ARG A 49 3.51 0.24 -17.68
C ARG A 49 3.67 0.56 -16.20
N ILE A 50 3.64 1.82 -15.86
CA ILE A 50 3.80 2.33 -14.49
C ILE A 50 2.52 3.06 -14.07
N ALA A 51 2.11 2.88 -12.82
CA ALA A 51 1.10 3.72 -12.18
C ALA A 51 1.69 4.32 -10.90
N TRP A 52 1.56 5.64 -10.73
CA TRP A 52 1.82 6.34 -9.49
C TRP A 52 0.54 6.41 -8.68
N VAL A 53 0.58 5.86 -7.49
CA VAL A 53 -0.60 5.75 -6.63
C VAL A 53 -0.27 6.10 -5.19
N GLU A 54 -1.22 6.66 -4.49
CA GLU A 54 -1.15 6.86 -3.04
C GLU A 54 -1.32 5.52 -2.30
N PRO A 55 -0.78 5.38 -1.08
CA PRO A 55 -0.72 4.10 -0.34
C PRO A 55 -2.09 3.54 0.05
N GLY A 56 -3.13 4.38 0.15
CA GLY A 56 -4.50 3.97 0.50
C GLY A 56 -5.35 3.51 -0.68
N VAL A 57 -4.86 3.58 -1.93
CA VAL A 57 -5.56 3.02 -3.09
C VAL A 57 -5.80 1.54 -2.87
N LEU A 58 -7.04 1.08 -3.08
CA LEU A 58 -7.36 -0.34 -2.96
C LEU A 58 -6.79 -1.12 -4.16
N ASN A 59 -6.27 -2.31 -3.88
CA ASN A 59 -5.67 -3.18 -4.89
C ASN A 59 -6.62 -3.43 -6.07
N LEU A 60 -7.87 -3.81 -5.79
CA LEU A 60 -8.86 -4.08 -6.84
C LEU A 60 -9.26 -2.81 -7.60
N ASP A 61 -9.26 -1.65 -6.96
CA ASP A 61 -9.66 -0.40 -7.63
C ASP A 61 -8.58 0.04 -8.64
N LEU A 62 -7.30 -0.15 -8.34
CA LEU A 62 -6.23 0.02 -9.32
C LEU A 62 -6.42 -0.93 -10.52
N THR A 63 -6.71 -2.21 -10.28
CA THR A 63 -6.98 -3.17 -11.36
C THR A 63 -8.20 -2.75 -12.19
N LYS A 64 -9.29 -2.31 -11.57
CA LYS A 64 -10.48 -1.83 -12.29
C LYS A 64 -10.19 -0.61 -13.17
N GLU A 65 -9.38 0.33 -12.71
CA GLU A 65 -8.94 1.49 -13.50
C GLU A 65 -8.12 1.07 -14.72
N LEU A 66 -7.27 0.04 -14.57
CA LEU A 66 -6.38 -0.42 -15.62
C LEU A 66 -7.06 -1.36 -16.63
N THR A 67 -8.07 -2.13 -16.22
CA THR A 67 -8.72 -3.16 -17.04
C THR A 67 -9.24 -2.65 -18.39
N PRO A 68 -9.91 -1.49 -18.49
CA PRO A 68 -10.37 -0.96 -19.77
C PRO A 68 -9.23 -0.64 -20.74
N ARG A 69 -8.01 -0.50 -20.23
CA ARG A 69 -6.79 -0.19 -21.00
C ARG A 69 -5.97 -1.44 -21.31
N GLY A 70 -6.48 -2.64 -20.97
CA GLY A 70 -5.83 -3.92 -21.21
C GLY A 70 -4.76 -4.31 -20.20
N PHE A 71 -4.73 -3.67 -19.04
CA PHE A 71 -3.76 -3.93 -17.95
C PHE A 71 -4.45 -4.30 -16.65
N HIS A 72 -3.68 -4.83 -15.72
CA HIS A 72 -4.11 -5.08 -14.34
C HIS A 72 -2.89 -5.05 -13.40
N PHE A 73 -3.12 -4.81 -12.13
CA PHE A 73 -2.10 -4.97 -11.09
C PHE A 73 -2.05 -6.46 -10.70
N ALA A 74 -0.95 -7.14 -11.02
CA ALA A 74 -0.86 -8.59 -10.95
C ALA A 74 -0.97 -9.21 -9.55
N PRO A 75 -0.41 -8.63 -8.46
CA PRO A 75 -0.60 -9.18 -7.12
C PRO A 75 -2.06 -9.14 -6.69
N ASP A 76 -2.64 -10.31 -6.42
CA ASP A 76 -4.07 -10.50 -6.17
C ASP A 76 -4.35 -11.24 -4.84
N PRO A 77 -3.97 -10.67 -3.67
CA PRO A 77 -4.24 -11.30 -2.39
C PRO A 77 -5.73 -11.55 -2.18
N SER A 78 -6.08 -12.52 -1.35
CA SER A 78 -7.49 -12.86 -1.04
C SER A 78 -8.28 -11.66 -0.49
N SER A 79 -7.59 -10.69 0.09
CA SER A 79 -8.14 -9.41 0.56
C SER A 79 -8.18 -8.31 -0.51
N GLN A 80 -8.01 -8.62 -1.79
CA GLN A 80 -7.87 -7.67 -2.90
C GLN A 80 -8.93 -6.56 -2.91
N GLN A 81 -10.15 -6.87 -2.50
CA GLN A 81 -11.27 -5.90 -2.47
C GLN A 81 -11.11 -4.82 -1.40
N VAL A 82 -10.32 -5.07 -0.38
CA VAL A 82 -10.22 -4.20 0.81
C VAL A 82 -8.79 -3.86 1.21
N CYS A 83 -7.78 -4.58 0.73
CA CYS A 83 -6.38 -4.24 1.02
C CYS A 83 -5.91 -3.06 0.19
N SER A 84 -4.99 -2.27 0.76
CA SER A 84 -4.41 -1.10 0.10
C SER A 84 -3.06 -1.41 -0.53
N ILE A 85 -2.67 -0.65 -1.55
CA ILE A 85 -1.38 -0.79 -2.23
C ILE A 85 -0.22 -0.60 -1.24
N GLY A 86 -0.26 0.41 -0.37
CA GLY A 86 0.76 0.59 0.67
C GLY A 86 0.86 -0.60 1.63
N GLY A 87 -0.28 -1.22 1.98
CA GLY A 87 -0.32 -2.46 2.75
C GLY A 87 0.26 -3.65 1.99
N ASN A 88 0.00 -3.75 0.68
CA ASN A 88 0.59 -4.79 -0.17
C ASN A 88 2.11 -4.66 -0.23
N VAL A 89 2.62 -3.44 -0.37
CA VAL A 89 4.07 -3.15 -0.36
C VAL A 89 4.67 -3.52 1.00
N ALA A 90 4.10 -3.03 2.10
CA ALA A 90 4.62 -3.24 3.45
C ALA A 90 4.70 -4.72 3.86
N ASN A 91 3.75 -5.55 3.39
CA ASN A 91 3.70 -6.98 3.71
C ASN A 91 4.25 -7.87 2.58
N ASN A 92 4.71 -7.29 1.49
CA ASN A 92 5.08 -8.02 0.27
C ASN A 92 4.00 -9.03 -0.14
N SER A 93 2.77 -8.56 -0.26
CA SER A 93 1.61 -9.42 -0.48
C SER A 93 1.71 -10.21 -1.77
N GLY A 94 1.29 -11.47 -1.72
CA GLY A 94 1.07 -12.32 -2.88
C GLY A 94 -0.40 -12.76 -2.95
N GLY A 95 -0.73 -13.58 -3.94
CA GLY A 95 -2.05 -14.12 -4.15
C GLY A 95 -2.01 -15.44 -4.89
N PRO A 96 -3.15 -15.98 -5.33
CA PRO A 96 -3.22 -17.25 -6.06
C PRO A 96 -2.32 -17.31 -7.29
N HIS A 97 -2.11 -16.19 -7.94
CA HIS A 97 -1.30 -16.10 -9.16
C HIS A 97 0.16 -15.72 -8.90
N CYS A 98 0.60 -15.63 -7.64
CA CYS A 98 1.98 -15.20 -7.33
C CYS A 98 3.06 -16.19 -7.84
N LEU A 99 2.70 -17.47 -8.05
CA LEU A 99 3.62 -18.43 -8.65
C LEU A 99 3.98 -18.05 -10.10
N ALA A 100 3.03 -17.47 -10.82
CA ALA A 100 3.24 -17.05 -12.21
C ALA A 100 3.81 -15.62 -12.30
N TYR A 101 3.30 -14.70 -11.50
CA TYR A 101 3.58 -13.26 -11.66
C TYR A 101 4.49 -12.68 -10.57
N GLY A 102 4.78 -13.44 -9.53
CA GLY A 102 5.54 -12.95 -8.37
C GLY A 102 4.64 -12.26 -7.33
N VAL A 103 5.28 -11.80 -6.26
CA VAL A 103 4.67 -11.05 -5.17
C VAL A 103 4.81 -9.54 -5.40
N THR A 104 4.25 -8.72 -4.54
CA THR A 104 4.19 -7.25 -4.71
C THR A 104 5.55 -6.62 -5.01
N SER A 105 6.64 -7.05 -4.36
CA SER A 105 7.99 -6.49 -4.59
C SER A 105 8.48 -6.62 -6.04
N ALA A 106 8.02 -7.62 -6.78
CA ALA A 106 8.35 -7.78 -8.21
C ALA A 106 7.66 -6.72 -9.11
N HIS A 107 6.68 -5.99 -8.57
CA HIS A 107 5.87 -5.01 -9.30
C HIS A 107 6.05 -3.58 -8.79
N VAL A 108 7.02 -3.34 -7.89
CA VAL A 108 7.32 -2.01 -7.35
C VAL A 108 8.56 -1.47 -8.02
N ALA A 109 8.40 -0.40 -8.81
CA ALA A 109 9.52 0.27 -9.47
C ALA A 109 10.20 1.28 -8.56
N ALA A 110 9.43 2.02 -7.75
CA ALA A 110 9.91 3.00 -6.80
C ALA A 110 8.90 3.22 -5.67
N ILE A 111 9.36 3.74 -4.55
CA ILE A 111 8.52 4.16 -3.44
C ILE A 111 8.99 5.51 -2.93
N GLU A 112 8.04 6.36 -2.53
CA GLU A 112 8.29 7.53 -1.70
C GLU A 112 7.99 7.15 -0.25
N VAL A 113 8.95 7.40 0.64
CA VAL A 113 8.89 6.97 2.04
C VAL A 113 9.15 8.15 2.96
N VAL A 114 8.34 8.31 3.99
CA VAL A 114 8.64 9.21 5.09
C VAL A 114 9.24 8.39 6.23
N LEU A 115 10.49 8.70 6.58
CA LEU A 115 11.20 7.99 7.64
C LEU A 115 10.72 8.41 9.05
N PRO A 116 11.04 7.62 10.10
CA PRO A 116 10.60 7.91 11.47
C PRO A 116 11.02 9.27 12.01
N ASP A 117 12.12 9.84 11.50
CA ASP A 117 12.60 11.18 11.84
C ASP A 117 11.87 12.31 11.09
N GLY A 118 11.02 11.94 10.12
CA GLY A 118 10.24 12.87 9.29
C GLY A 118 10.91 13.28 7.99
N SER A 119 12.11 12.76 7.70
CA SER A 119 12.78 12.98 6.41
C SER A 119 12.19 12.16 5.28
#